data_8906cd9770783da989cace4c6c44f8d7
#
_entry.id   8906cd9770783da989cace4c6c44f8d7
#
_cell.length_a   1.000
_cell.length_b   1.000
_cell.length_c   1.000
_cell.angle_alpha   90.00
_cell.angle_beta   90.00
_cell.angle_gamma   90.00
#
_symmetry.space_group_name_H-M   'P 1'
#
loop_
_entity.id
_entity.type
_entity.pdbx_description
1 polymer ?
#
loop_
_entity_poly.entity_id
_entity_poly.type
_entity_poly.pdbx_seq_one_letter_code
_entity_poly.pdbx_strand_id
1 'polypeptide(L)'
;MLQTKNQWNSFHIKQCKKEFGQAVLSDEHSLFLFQEDFGKLIHSNPLAVFEPKTIEDLQSFIQYANTHQLPITVRGNGMSQSGQSLAVPGGLILSMRHFNNTSKADADSIWVDANATWAALLESSLKQSMVPYVVPHNCNLSVGGVLSAGGVGAASSKYGSVVAHVKALEVVQANGTVVHLEQHSPLMSACLGGQGRFGLITKARIALRPCLKKVRTFFLLYADKNEWLHDMLLCQTNADYVESFCTPALQGAKLSPKGRLPFAQWFYALHVAVEYDNNPPAFSDLGLKPWRLLHTQDELIHSYLHRHDSRFNAMKMNGQWELQHPWYECFISGAQLENLEEILATLPLHYATVVHVARIASPSPTGFLQLPKGKDIFALMILNPGLPKALIPSCLETIKHLDALFLPQGGKRYLSGYLGDAPDKHFWQLHFEDRYDDWVQLKEQYDPQNIFCSVLYPE
;
A
#
# COMPACT_ATOMS: atom_id res chain seq x y z
N MET A 1 -12.82 28.88 11.94
CA MET A 1 -13.33 29.24 10.58
C MET A 1 -12.25 28.80 9.62
N LEU A 2 -12.50 27.77 8.82
CA LEU A 2 -11.60 27.34 7.76
C LEU A 2 -11.47 28.50 6.77
N GLN A 3 -10.26 28.99 6.57
CA GLN A 3 -10.00 29.91 5.47
C GLN A 3 -10.32 29.16 4.18
N THR A 4 -11.21 29.74 3.36
CA THR A 4 -11.47 29.22 2.01
C THR A 4 -10.13 29.17 1.28
N LYS A 5 -9.64 27.96 1.00
CA LYS A 5 -8.40 27.76 0.21
C LYS A 5 -8.53 28.48 -1.13
N ASN A 6 -7.46 29.11 -1.58
CA ASN A 6 -7.36 29.54 -2.95
C ASN A 6 -7.51 28.34 -3.88
N GLN A 7 -8.05 28.55 -5.05
CA GLN A 7 -8.24 27.52 -6.06
C GLN A 7 -7.45 27.85 -7.31
N TRP A 8 -6.96 26.83 -7.98
CA TRP A 8 -6.41 27.00 -9.32
C TRP A 8 -7.48 27.58 -10.25
N ASN A 9 -7.06 28.43 -11.16
CA ASN A 9 -7.93 29.04 -12.16
C ASN A 9 -7.16 29.21 -13.48
N SER A 10 -7.84 29.69 -14.51
CA SER A 10 -7.26 29.88 -15.85
C SER A 10 -6.03 30.79 -15.85
N PHE A 11 -5.98 31.79 -14.96
CA PHE A 11 -4.81 32.67 -14.83
C PHE A 11 -3.60 31.91 -14.35
N HIS A 12 -3.69 31.16 -13.23
CA HIS A 12 -2.60 30.38 -12.69
C HIS A 12 -2.13 29.30 -13.68
N ILE A 13 -3.06 28.61 -14.35
CA ILE A 13 -2.70 27.59 -15.36
C ILE A 13 -1.95 28.23 -16.54
N LYS A 14 -2.37 29.42 -17.01
CA LYS A 14 -1.65 30.13 -18.08
C LYS A 14 -0.24 30.55 -17.65
N GLN A 15 -0.05 31.02 -16.42
CA GLN A 15 1.28 31.33 -15.89
C GLN A 15 2.19 30.09 -15.86
N CYS A 16 1.70 28.98 -15.31
CA CYS A 16 2.44 27.74 -15.30
C CYS A 16 2.74 27.24 -16.73
N LYS A 17 1.81 27.35 -17.68
CA LYS A 17 2.08 27.01 -19.09
C LYS A 17 3.13 27.89 -19.73
N LYS A 18 3.19 29.16 -19.37
CA LYS A 18 4.23 30.07 -19.86
C LYS A 18 5.61 29.68 -19.33
N GLU A 19 5.71 29.24 -18.09
CA GLU A 19 6.97 28.89 -17.44
C GLU A 19 7.41 27.46 -17.79
N PHE A 20 6.51 26.48 -17.69
CA PHE A 20 6.83 25.05 -17.80
C PHE A 20 6.37 24.41 -19.13
N GLY A 21 5.73 25.17 -20.01
CA GLY A 21 5.36 24.73 -21.34
C GLY A 21 4.48 23.47 -21.36
N GLN A 22 4.92 22.46 -22.08
CA GLN A 22 4.19 21.19 -22.26
C GLN A 22 4.12 20.30 -21.00
N ALA A 23 4.84 20.61 -19.96
CA ALA A 23 4.72 19.89 -18.70
C ALA A 23 3.40 20.15 -17.98
N VAL A 24 2.63 21.20 -18.38
CA VAL A 24 1.31 21.51 -17.84
C VAL A 24 0.22 21.06 -18.81
N LEU A 25 -0.45 19.95 -18.48
CA LEU A 25 -1.54 19.37 -19.25
C LEU A 25 -2.88 19.95 -18.74
N SER A 26 -3.78 20.35 -19.64
CA SER A 26 -5.10 20.85 -19.25
C SER A 26 -6.18 20.59 -20.31
N ASP A 27 -5.88 19.75 -21.28
CA ASP A 27 -6.88 19.25 -22.24
C ASP A 27 -7.64 18.07 -21.64
N GLU A 28 -8.88 17.91 -22.06
CA GLU A 28 -9.80 16.90 -21.52
C GLU A 28 -9.26 15.47 -21.63
N HIS A 29 -8.62 15.14 -22.74
CA HIS A 29 -8.07 13.80 -22.97
C HIS A 29 -6.94 13.47 -21.96
N SER A 30 -6.01 14.40 -21.77
CA SER A 30 -4.93 14.24 -20.79
C SER A 30 -5.47 14.15 -19.36
N LEU A 31 -6.47 14.97 -19.00
CA LEU A 31 -7.05 14.98 -17.65
C LEU A 31 -7.81 13.70 -17.32
N PHE A 32 -8.44 13.07 -18.31
CA PHE A 32 -9.25 11.86 -18.12
C PHE A 32 -8.47 10.74 -17.39
N LEU A 33 -7.17 10.57 -17.67
CA LEU A 33 -6.31 9.55 -17.03
C LEU A 33 -6.08 9.80 -15.53
N PHE A 34 -6.43 10.98 -15.04
CA PHE A 34 -6.18 11.40 -13.64
C PHE A 34 -7.46 11.60 -12.84
N GLN A 35 -8.63 11.27 -13.42
CA GLN A 35 -9.92 11.45 -12.76
C GLN A 35 -10.27 10.34 -11.77
N GLU A 36 -9.62 9.19 -11.87
CA GLU A 36 -9.85 8.04 -11.01
C GLU A 36 -8.52 7.48 -10.49
N ASP A 37 -8.56 6.84 -9.34
CA ASP A 37 -7.50 5.98 -8.85
C ASP A 37 -7.84 4.50 -9.12
N PHE A 38 -6.99 3.56 -8.65
CA PHE A 38 -7.22 2.13 -8.85
C PHE A 38 -8.54 1.64 -8.24
N GLY A 39 -8.98 2.26 -7.15
CA GLY A 39 -10.25 1.89 -6.48
C GLY A 39 -11.47 2.12 -7.36
N LYS A 40 -11.44 3.15 -8.22
CA LYS A 40 -12.55 3.56 -9.13
C LYS A 40 -13.88 3.81 -8.43
N LEU A 41 -13.84 4.11 -7.12
CA LEU A 41 -15.01 4.46 -6.32
C LEU A 41 -15.21 5.96 -6.18
N ILE A 42 -14.12 6.70 -6.32
CA ILE A 42 -14.07 8.15 -6.18
C ILE A 42 -13.66 8.74 -7.53
N HIS A 43 -14.39 9.77 -7.95
CA HIS A 43 -14.10 10.51 -9.16
C HIS A 43 -13.70 11.95 -8.81
N SER A 44 -12.69 12.48 -9.49
CA SER A 44 -12.18 13.84 -9.30
C SER A 44 -11.94 14.50 -10.66
N ASN A 45 -12.11 15.81 -10.71
CA ASN A 45 -11.86 16.61 -11.91
C ASN A 45 -10.71 17.60 -11.64
N PRO A 46 -9.46 17.20 -11.85
CA PRO A 46 -8.33 18.12 -11.72
C PRO A 46 -8.42 19.23 -12.78
N LEU A 47 -8.05 20.46 -12.41
CA LEU A 47 -8.04 21.57 -13.37
C LEU A 47 -6.85 21.52 -14.32
N ALA A 48 -5.76 20.91 -13.89
CA ALA A 48 -4.58 20.63 -14.70
C ALA A 48 -3.77 19.49 -14.07
N VAL A 49 -2.82 18.97 -14.85
CA VAL A 49 -1.77 18.05 -14.38
C VAL A 49 -0.43 18.69 -14.68
N PHE A 50 0.46 18.73 -13.71
CA PHE A 50 1.85 19.12 -13.90
C PHE A 50 2.77 17.90 -13.84
N GLU A 51 3.62 17.74 -14.87
CA GLU A 51 4.56 16.63 -15.02
C GLU A 51 6.00 17.17 -15.08
N PRO A 52 6.62 17.52 -13.94
CA PRO A 52 7.98 18.05 -13.91
C PRO A 52 8.98 17.02 -14.42
N LYS A 53 10.01 17.50 -15.14
CA LYS A 53 11.09 16.65 -15.64
C LYS A 53 12.37 16.81 -14.83
N THR A 54 12.52 17.91 -14.16
CA THR A 54 13.70 18.25 -13.34
C THR A 54 13.29 18.60 -11.92
N ILE A 55 14.26 18.56 -11.01
CA ILE A 55 14.03 18.96 -9.62
C ILE A 55 13.79 20.48 -9.52
N GLU A 56 14.41 21.27 -10.39
CA GLU A 56 14.29 22.72 -10.48
C GLU A 56 12.86 23.12 -10.91
N ASP A 57 12.29 22.46 -11.92
CA ASP A 57 10.89 22.67 -12.33
C ASP A 57 9.95 22.37 -11.15
N LEU A 58 10.22 21.27 -10.45
CA LEU A 58 9.43 20.85 -9.31
C LEU A 58 9.48 21.88 -8.17
N GLN A 59 10.68 22.38 -7.83
CA GLN A 59 10.87 23.40 -6.82
C GLN A 59 10.14 24.70 -7.16
N SER A 60 10.32 25.20 -8.38
CA SER A 60 9.68 26.44 -8.86
C SER A 60 8.17 26.32 -8.82
N PHE A 61 7.63 25.18 -9.25
CA PHE A 61 6.20 24.91 -9.22
C PHE A 61 5.63 24.86 -7.79
N ILE A 62 6.29 24.16 -6.87
CA ILE A 62 5.88 24.08 -5.46
C ILE A 62 5.95 25.46 -4.81
N GLN A 63 7.01 26.24 -5.05
CA GLN A 63 7.12 27.62 -4.56
C GLN A 63 5.96 28.49 -5.07
N TYR A 64 5.63 28.37 -6.36
CA TYR A 64 4.50 29.09 -6.94
C TYR A 64 3.17 28.72 -6.23
N ALA A 65 2.91 27.42 -6.08
CA ALA A 65 1.71 26.95 -5.42
C ALA A 65 1.64 27.38 -3.94
N ASN A 66 2.77 27.32 -3.22
CA ASN A 66 2.84 27.77 -1.83
C ASN A 66 2.59 29.27 -1.68
N THR A 67 3.21 30.11 -2.54
CA THR A 67 3.02 31.55 -2.53
C THR A 67 1.56 31.95 -2.76
N HIS A 68 0.86 31.21 -3.61
CA HIS A 68 -0.53 31.47 -3.94
C HIS A 68 -1.53 30.62 -3.16
N GLN A 69 -1.06 29.74 -2.22
CA GLN A 69 -1.86 28.84 -1.39
C GLN A 69 -2.76 27.91 -2.22
N LEU A 70 -2.22 27.36 -3.30
CA LEU A 70 -2.93 26.52 -4.27
C LEU A 70 -2.78 25.05 -3.95
N PRO A 71 -3.88 24.25 -3.92
CA PRO A 71 -3.84 22.84 -3.56
C PRO A 71 -3.21 21.98 -4.65
N ILE A 72 -2.28 21.10 -4.23
CA ILE A 72 -1.58 20.13 -5.08
C ILE A 72 -1.83 18.74 -4.54
N THR A 73 -2.18 17.81 -5.42
CA THR A 73 -2.19 16.38 -5.07
C THR A 73 -1.05 15.66 -5.78
N VAL A 74 -0.17 15.05 -5.01
CA VAL A 74 0.95 14.25 -5.53
C VAL A 74 0.43 12.90 -6.01
N ARG A 75 0.81 12.49 -7.21
CA ARG A 75 0.43 11.21 -7.79
C ARG A 75 1.64 10.46 -8.36
N GLY A 76 1.85 9.23 -7.89
CA GLY A 76 2.69 8.22 -8.52
C GLY A 76 1.89 7.46 -9.58
N ASN A 77 1.80 6.14 -9.46
CA ASN A 77 1.07 5.28 -10.42
C ASN A 77 -0.46 5.22 -10.19
N GLY A 78 -1.01 6.01 -9.27
CA GLY A 78 -2.46 6.10 -9.04
C GLY A 78 -3.11 4.83 -8.47
N MET A 79 -2.34 4.02 -7.74
CA MET A 79 -2.79 2.73 -7.19
C MET A 79 -3.48 2.84 -5.82
N SER A 80 -3.90 4.03 -5.43
CA SER A 80 -4.73 4.26 -4.23
C SER A 80 -6.19 3.87 -4.46
N GLN A 81 -6.99 3.84 -3.37
CA GLN A 81 -8.37 3.38 -3.44
C GLN A 81 -9.38 4.32 -2.76
N SER A 82 -8.91 5.35 -2.06
CA SER A 82 -9.74 6.31 -1.33
C SER A 82 -9.47 7.76 -1.70
N GLY A 83 -8.97 8.00 -2.92
CA GLY A 83 -8.71 9.36 -3.40
C GLY A 83 -7.41 9.97 -2.87
N GLN A 84 -6.49 9.19 -2.30
CA GLN A 84 -5.17 9.67 -1.84
C GLN A 84 -4.37 10.35 -2.96
N SER A 85 -4.57 9.89 -4.21
CA SER A 85 -3.90 10.41 -5.40
C SER A 85 -4.82 11.22 -6.33
N LEU A 86 -5.99 11.66 -5.83
CA LEU A 86 -6.98 12.44 -6.58
C LEU A 86 -7.05 13.87 -6.07
N ALA A 87 -7.15 14.81 -7.01
CA ALA A 87 -7.18 16.23 -6.71
C ALA A 87 -8.46 16.62 -5.94
N VAL A 88 -8.31 17.48 -4.93
CA VAL A 88 -9.47 18.17 -4.33
C VAL A 88 -10.19 19.05 -5.35
N PRO A 89 -11.47 19.42 -5.13
CA PRO A 89 -12.16 20.37 -6.00
C PRO A 89 -11.36 21.67 -6.18
N GLY A 90 -11.12 22.06 -7.43
CA GLY A 90 -10.27 23.22 -7.75
C GLY A 90 -8.76 22.98 -7.57
N GLY A 91 -8.36 21.74 -7.37
CA GLY A 91 -6.96 21.34 -7.22
C GLY A 91 -6.29 20.93 -8.54
N LEU A 92 -4.98 20.70 -8.44
CA LEU A 92 -4.13 20.25 -9.54
C LEU A 92 -3.40 18.97 -9.13
N ILE A 93 -3.14 18.08 -10.09
CA ILE A 93 -2.31 16.90 -9.87
C ILE A 93 -0.86 17.19 -10.25
N LEU A 94 0.05 16.85 -9.35
CA LEU A 94 1.49 16.76 -9.58
C LEU A 94 1.84 15.31 -9.88
N SER A 95 2.10 14.98 -11.14
CA SER A 95 2.46 13.64 -11.59
C SER A 95 3.97 13.43 -11.53
N MET A 96 4.41 12.43 -10.79
CA MET A 96 5.82 12.12 -10.60
C MET A 96 6.41 11.21 -11.70
N ARG A 97 5.70 11.00 -12.80
CA ARG A 97 6.03 9.99 -13.84
C ARG A 97 7.44 10.03 -14.40
N HIS A 98 8.09 11.20 -14.39
CA HIS A 98 9.45 11.38 -14.90
C HIS A 98 10.55 11.15 -13.86
N PHE A 99 10.20 11.00 -12.57
CA PHE A 99 11.12 10.65 -11.49
C PHE A 99 11.18 9.14 -11.30
N ASN A 100 11.76 8.43 -12.26
CA ASN A 100 11.68 6.97 -12.37
C ASN A 100 13.04 6.26 -12.53
N ASN A 101 14.14 6.92 -12.23
CA ASN A 101 15.48 6.35 -12.34
C ASN A 101 15.81 5.47 -11.11
N THR A 102 16.66 4.48 -11.34
CA THR A 102 17.30 3.69 -10.28
C THR A 102 18.81 3.78 -10.43
N SER A 103 19.52 4.00 -9.33
CA SER A 103 20.99 3.95 -9.34
C SER A 103 21.49 2.50 -9.41
N LYS A 104 22.81 2.35 -9.56
CA LYS A 104 23.44 1.08 -9.24
C LYS A 104 23.37 0.85 -7.73
N ALA A 105 23.13 -0.39 -7.30
CA ALA A 105 23.12 -0.71 -5.88
C ALA A 105 24.53 -0.56 -5.30
N ASP A 106 24.62 0.01 -4.09
CA ASP A 106 25.80 -0.03 -3.23
C ASP A 106 25.86 -1.40 -2.49
N ALA A 107 26.81 -1.52 -1.55
CA ALA A 107 27.01 -2.76 -0.79
C ALA A 107 25.75 -3.20 0.00
N ASP A 108 24.94 -2.26 0.47
CA ASP A 108 23.79 -2.54 1.36
C ASP A 108 22.58 -1.62 1.11
N SER A 109 22.54 -0.93 0.00
CA SER A 109 21.46 0.01 -0.30
C SER A 109 21.42 0.43 -1.77
N ILE A 110 20.31 1.04 -2.18
CA ILE A 110 20.11 1.57 -3.52
C ILE A 110 19.34 2.90 -3.44
N TRP A 111 19.81 3.92 -4.18
CA TRP A 111 19.04 5.12 -4.41
C TRP A 111 18.10 4.95 -5.58
N VAL A 112 16.84 5.32 -5.39
CA VAL A 112 15.79 5.24 -6.41
C VAL A 112 14.95 6.50 -6.41
N ASP A 113 14.50 6.93 -7.58
CA ASP A 113 13.53 8.01 -7.70
C ASP A 113 12.15 7.55 -7.20
N ALA A 114 11.34 8.47 -6.71
CA ALA A 114 10.08 8.16 -6.05
C ALA A 114 9.05 7.45 -6.93
N ASN A 115 9.07 7.69 -8.25
CA ASN A 115 8.16 6.99 -9.17
C ASN A 115 8.81 5.79 -9.89
N ALA A 116 10.06 5.44 -9.58
CA ALA A 116 10.61 4.16 -9.97
C ALA A 116 9.72 3.04 -9.39
N THR A 117 9.48 1.99 -10.18
CA THR A 117 8.70 0.85 -9.71
C THR A 117 9.57 -0.09 -8.87
N TRP A 118 8.95 -0.87 -7.99
CA TRP A 118 9.66 -1.93 -7.27
C TRP A 118 10.26 -2.96 -8.23
N ALA A 119 9.62 -3.21 -9.38
CA ALA A 119 10.20 -4.04 -10.46
C ALA A 119 11.54 -3.47 -10.95
N ALA A 120 11.60 -2.16 -11.27
CA ALA A 120 12.83 -1.53 -11.73
C ALA A 120 13.93 -1.53 -10.65
N LEU A 121 13.55 -1.36 -9.37
CA LEU A 121 14.48 -1.48 -8.25
C LEU A 121 15.04 -2.90 -8.16
N LEU A 122 14.20 -3.94 -8.25
CA LEU A 122 14.61 -5.35 -8.24
C LEU A 122 15.55 -5.68 -9.41
N GLU A 123 15.24 -5.23 -10.62
CA GLU A 123 16.11 -5.42 -11.78
C GLU A 123 17.51 -4.83 -11.58
N SER A 124 17.62 -3.71 -10.87
CA SER A 124 18.91 -3.10 -10.54
C SER A 124 19.65 -3.84 -9.42
N SER A 125 18.96 -4.18 -8.33
CA SER A 125 19.57 -4.77 -7.13
C SER A 125 19.97 -6.24 -7.33
N LEU A 126 19.18 -7.01 -8.06
CA LEU A 126 19.47 -8.43 -8.35
C LEU A 126 20.72 -8.64 -9.21
N LYS A 127 21.16 -7.65 -9.99
CA LYS A 127 22.45 -7.70 -10.70
C LYS A 127 23.66 -7.85 -9.77
N GLN A 128 23.47 -7.53 -8.49
CA GLN A 128 24.47 -7.67 -7.44
C GLN A 128 24.09 -8.72 -6.39
N SER A 129 23.13 -9.59 -6.70
CA SER A 129 22.59 -10.60 -5.78
C SER A 129 22.08 -9.98 -4.46
N MET A 130 21.43 -8.82 -4.56
CA MET A 130 20.84 -8.08 -3.45
C MET A 130 19.35 -7.89 -3.66
N VAL A 131 18.57 -7.86 -2.57
CA VAL A 131 17.13 -7.58 -2.59
C VAL A 131 16.78 -6.65 -1.41
N PRO A 132 15.71 -5.83 -1.53
CA PRO A 132 15.15 -5.14 -0.37
C PRO A 132 14.72 -6.14 0.72
N TYR A 133 14.76 -5.71 1.97
CA TYR A 133 14.29 -6.55 3.08
C TYR A 133 12.83 -6.96 2.92
N VAL A 134 11.99 -6.03 2.46
CA VAL A 134 10.56 -6.28 2.17
C VAL A 134 10.23 -5.73 0.79
N VAL A 135 9.56 -6.53 -0.03
CA VAL A 135 9.07 -6.17 -1.38
C VAL A 135 7.54 -6.28 -1.35
N PRO A 136 6.80 -5.26 -1.80
CA PRO A 136 5.34 -5.35 -1.88
C PRO A 136 4.89 -6.37 -2.93
N HIS A 137 3.69 -6.95 -2.74
CA HIS A 137 3.18 -7.97 -3.67
C HIS A 137 3.02 -7.49 -5.11
N ASN A 138 2.71 -6.21 -5.31
CA ASN A 138 2.63 -5.61 -6.65
C ASN A 138 3.91 -4.82 -6.94
N CYS A 139 4.79 -5.41 -7.74
CA CYS A 139 6.05 -4.79 -8.12
C CYS A 139 5.89 -3.59 -9.08
N ASN A 140 4.70 -3.32 -9.61
CA ASN A 140 4.41 -2.14 -10.43
C ASN A 140 4.03 -0.89 -9.61
N LEU A 141 3.98 -0.99 -8.27
CA LEU A 141 3.82 0.17 -7.41
C LEU A 141 5.05 1.06 -7.46
N SER A 142 4.85 2.37 -7.36
CA SER A 142 5.97 3.32 -7.22
C SER A 142 6.58 3.26 -5.82
N VAL A 143 7.89 3.44 -5.73
CA VAL A 143 8.60 3.41 -4.45
C VAL A 143 8.06 4.50 -3.51
N GLY A 144 7.97 5.75 -3.94
CA GLY A 144 7.45 6.85 -3.13
C GLY A 144 6.02 6.64 -2.65
N GLY A 145 5.13 6.06 -3.51
CA GLY A 145 3.76 5.72 -3.13
C GLY A 145 3.70 4.66 -2.02
N VAL A 146 4.52 3.60 -2.12
CA VAL A 146 4.61 2.57 -1.07
C VAL A 146 5.17 3.14 0.22
N LEU A 147 6.23 3.97 0.17
CA LEU A 147 6.78 4.62 1.35
C LEU A 147 5.79 5.58 2.02
N SER A 148 4.98 6.27 1.23
CA SER A 148 3.92 7.15 1.76
C SER A 148 2.80 6.38 2.44
N ALA A 149 2.56 5.12 2.08
CA ALA A 149 1.53 4.27 2.69
C ALA A 149 2.06 3.37 3.82
N GLY A 150 3.34 2.96 3.76
CA GLY A 150 3.98 2.06 4.74
C GLY A 150 4.62 0.82 4.11
N GLY A 151 3.88 0.08 3.31
CA GLY A 151 4.33 -1.10 2.57
C GLY A 151 4.47 -2.37 3.40
N VAL A 152 3.86 -3.46 2.91
CA VAL A 152 3.99 -4.82 3.47
C VAL A 152 4.16 -5.83 2.34
N GLY A 153 4.73 -7.00 2.64
CA GLY A 153 4.97 -8.07 1.67
C GLY A 153 5.25 -9.41 2.34
N ALA A 154 5.59 -10.43 1.55
CA ALA A 154 5.79 -11.80 2.06
C ALA A 154 6.92 -11.93 3.09
N ALA A 155 7.92 -11.06 3.06
CA ALA A 155 9.01 -11.04 4.05
C ALA A 155 8.67 -10.23 5.32
N SER A 156 7.46 -9.65 5.40
CA SER A 156 7.03 -8.84 6.56
C SER A 156 6.93 -9.64 7.85
N SER A 157 6.70 -10.95 7.77
CA SER A 157 6.72 -11.86 8.93
C SER A 157 8.08 -11.89 9.64
N LYS A 158 9.16 -11.60 8.92
CA LYS A 158 10.55 -11.60 9.40
C LYS A 158 11.10 -10.19 9.62
N TYR A 159 10.77 -9.24 8.72
CA TYR A 159 11.41 -7.93 8.65
C TYR A 159 10.47 -6.75 8.89
N GLY A 160 9.18 -6.97 9.13
CA GLY A 160 8.21 -5.89 9.36
C GLY A 160 7.80 -5.16 8.08
N SER A 161 7.63 -3.84 8.16
CA SER A 161 7.17 -3.02 7.05
C SER A 161 8.30 -2.53 6.15
N VAL A 162 7.96 -2.12 4.91
CA VAL A 162 8.92 -1.54 3.96
C VAL A 162 9.57 -0.28 4.54
N VAL A 163 8.79 0.60 5.19
CA VAL A 163 9.30 1.87 5.75
C VAL A 163 10.35 1.68 6.85
N ALA A 164 10.41 0.51 7.49
CA ALA A 164 11.44 0.21 8.47
C ALA A 164 12.86 0.08 7.86
N HIS A 165 12.95 -0.05 6.54
CA HIS A 165 14.20 -0.32 5.81
C HIS A 165 14.60 0.82 4.87
N VAL A 166 14.18 2.05 5.19
CA VAL A 166 14.58 3.26 4.47
C VAL A 166 15.74 3.92 5.20
N LYS A 167 16.86 4.14 4.51
CA LYS A 167 18.06 4.75 5.09
C LYS A 167 18.06 6.27 4.99
N ALA A 168 17.55 6.81 3.87
CA ALA A 168 17.53 8.26 3.63
C ALA A 168 16.40 8.62 2.64
N LEU A 169 15.97 9.87 2.66
CA LEU A 169 15.04 10.45 1.69
C LEU A 169 15.60 11.76 1.13
N GLU A 170 15.32 12.05 -0.13
CA GLU A 170 15.35 13.39 -0.70
C GLU A 170 13.88 13.87 -0.78
N VAL A 171 13.59 15.02 -0.20
CA VAL A 171 12.22 15.55 -0.07
C VAL A 171 12.20 17.00 -0.50
N VAL A 172 11.17 17.38 -1.28
CA VAL A 172 10.83 18.78 -1.53
C VAL A 172 9.77 19.19 -0.51
N GLN A 173 10.09 20.18 0.32
CA GLN A 173 9.18 20.76 1.30
C GLN A 173 8.14 21.68 0.63
N ALA A 174 7.09 22.05 1.35
CA ALA A 174 6.02 22.92 0.84
C ALA A 174 6.51 24.31 0.38
N ASN A 175 7.64 24.77 0.91
CA ASN A 175 8.30 26.01 0.47
C ASN A 175 9.20 25.86 -0.77
N GLY A 176 9.25 24.67 -1.39
CA GLY A 176 10.09 24.36 -2.54
C GLY A 176 11.56 24.01 -2.21
N THR A 177 11.94 23.98 -0.94
CA THR A 177 13.31 23.62 -0.57
C THR A 177 13.54 22.11 -0.68
N VAL A 178 14.60 21.68 -1.34
CA VAL A 178 15.07 20.29 -1.35
C VAL A 178 15.90 20.03 -0.10
N VAL A 179 15.56 18.95 0.61
CA VAL A 179 16.30 18.51 1.80
C VAL A 179 16.65 17.03 1.71
N HIS A 180 17.85 16.69 2.18
CA HIS A 180 18.29 15.31 2.32
C HIS A 180 18.14 14.91 3.79
N LEU A 181 17.40 13.83 4.02
CA LEU A 181 16.98 13.39 5.34
C LEU A 181 17.56 12.02 5.63
N GLU A 182 18.28 11.90 6.73
CA GLU A 182 18.76 10.63 7.26
C GLU A 182 17.81 10.07 8.31
N GLN A 183 18.02 8.81 8.71
CA GLN A 183 17.26 8.16 9.78
C GLN A 183 17.16 9.04 11.02
N HIS A 184 16.02 8.96 11.72
CA HIS A 184 15.68 9.78 12.90
C HIS A 184 15.36 11.26 12.63
N SER A 185 15.42 11.73 11.39
CA SER A 185 14.88 13.06 11.07
C SER A 185 13.36 13.10 11.29
N PRO A 186 12.82 14.12 12.01
CA PRO A 186 11.38 14.25 12.22
C PRO A 186 10.60 14.34 10.91
N LEU A 187 11.09 15.06 9.89
CA LEU A 187 10.44 15.15 8.59
C LEU A 187 10.50 13.83 7.83
N MET A 188 11.60 13.07 7.91
CA MET A 188 11.65 11.72 7.32
C MET A 188 10.59 10.82 7.95
N SER A 189 10.51 10.82 9.28
CA SER A 189 9.48 10.08 10.01
C SER A 189 8.06 10.52 9.61
N ALA A 190 7.83 11.81 9.40
CA ALA A 190 6.54 12.32 8.93
C ALA A 190 6.19 11.88 7.49
N CYS A 191 7.17 11.81 6.60
CA CYS A 191 6.95 11.39 5.21
C CYS A 191 6.68 9.88 5.07
N LEU A 192 7.28 9.05 5.93
CA LEU A 192 7.10 7.60 5.92
C LEU A 192 5.73 7.21 6.52
N GLY A 193 4.85 6.61 5.71
CA GLY A 193 3.45 6.35 6.09
C GLY A 193 2.60 7.62 6.19
N GLY A 194 3.13 8.79 5.82
CA GLY A 194 2.50 10.10 5.97
C GLY A 194 1.60 10.53 4.83
N GLN A 195 1.30 9.64 3.88
CA GLN A 195 0.34 9.85 2.78
C GLN A 195 0.63 11.08 1.91
N GLY A 196 1.90 11.50 1.81
CA GLY A 196 2.31 12.65 0.99
C GLY A 196 1.93 14.02 1.57
N ARG A 197 1.57 14.12 2.84
CA ARG A 197 1.08 15.35 3.48
C ARG A 197 2.15 16.32 3.97
N PHE A 198 3.36 15.82 4.26
CA PHE A 198 4.40 16.58 4.98
C PHE A 198 5.54 17.04 4.07
N GLY A 199 5.58 16.54 2.87
CA GLY A 199 6.60 16.82 1.87
C GLY A 199 6.54 15.83 0.73
N LEU A 200 7.11 16.19 -0.38
CA LEU A 200 7.16 15.38 -1.58
C LEU A 200 8.45 14.55 -1.63
N ILE A 201 8.36 13.26 -1.46
CA ILE A 201 9.51 12.36 -1.67
C ILE A 201 9.88 12.38 -3.15
N THR A 202 11.13 12.73 -3.46
CA THR A 202 11.68 12.69 -4.82
C THR A 202 12.62 11.51 -5.02
N LYS A 203 13.38 11.13 -3.98
CA LYS A 203 14.24 9.93 -3.98
C LYS A 203 14.22 9.26 -2.61
N ALA A 204 14.51 7.96 -2.63
CA ALA A 204 14.70 7.18 -1.42
C ALA A 204 15.94 6.29 -1.51
N ARG A 205 16.64 6.13 -0.39
CA ARG A 205 17.73 5.16 -0.21
C ARG A 205 17.16 3.95 0.53
N ILE A 206 16.96 2.88 -0.22
CA ILE A 206 16.35 1.63 0.28
C ILE A 206 17.46 0.67 0.72
N ALA A 207 17.34 0.12 1.94
CA ALA A 207 18.24 -0.89 2.45
C ALA A 207 18.10 -2.20 1.68
N LEU A 208 19.22 -2.85 1.39
CA LEU A 208 19.31 -4.12 0.70
C LEU A 208 19.97 -5.17 1.59
N ARG A 209 19.62 -6.43 1.38
CA ARG A 209 20.28 -7.61 1.93
C ARG A 209 20.76 -8.53 0.82
N PRO A 210 21.78 -9.36 1.05
CA PRO A 210 22.10 -10.45 0.14
C PRO A 210 20.92 -11.40 -0.04
N CYS A 211 20.81 -11.97 -1.23
CA CYS A 211 19.86 -13.05 -1.53
C CYS A 211 20.55 -14.22 -2.22
N LEU A 212 19.96 -15.40 -2.08
CA LEU A 212 20.40 -16.60 -2.78
C LEU A 212 19.70 -16.68 -4.17
N LYS A 213 20.19 -17.56 -5.05
CA LYS A 213 19.78 -17.55 -6.47
C LYS A 213 18.40 -18.13 -6.70
N LYS A 214 17.96 -19.05 -5.83
CA LYS A 214 16.73 -19.82 -6.00
C LYS A 214 15.88 -19.72 -4.74
N VAL A 215 14.60 -20.01 -4.93
CA VAL A 215 13.62 -20.10 -3.84
C VAL A 215 12.88 -21.43 -4.00
N ARG A 216 12.75 -22.19 -2.92
CA ARG A 216 11.82 -23.31 -2.81
C ARG A 216 10.60 -22.87 -2.04
N THR A 217 9.43 -23.02 -2.66
CA THR A 217 8.13 -22.74 -2.05
C THR A 217 7.40 -24.05 -1.74
N PHE A 218 6.93 -24.17 -0.50
CA PHE A 218 6.04 -25.24 -0.05
C PHE A 218 4.62 -24.69 0.06
N PHE A 219 3.67 -25.29 -0.65
CA PHE A 219 2.25 -24.93 -0.66
C PHE A 219 1.51 -25.85 0.31
N LEU A 220 1.14 -25.31 1.46
CA LEU A 220 0.59 -26.05 2.59
C LEU A 220 -0.90 -25.74 2.76
N LEU A 221 -1.68 -26.74 3.14
CA LEU A 221 -3.11 -26.62 3.41
C LEU A 221 -3.42 -27.11 4.82
N TYR A 222 -4.27 -26.37 5.53
CA TYR A 222 -4.77 -26.67 6.87
C TYR A 222 -6.30 -26.67 6.87
N ALA A 223 -6.88 -27.59 7.62
CA ALA A 223 -8.32 -27.64 7.91
C ALA A 223 -8.67 -26.96 9.25
N ASP A 224 -7.68 -26.87 10.14
CA ASP A 224 -7.81 -26.25 11.46
C ASP A 224 -7.07 -24.89 11.51
N LYS A 225 -7.75 -23.85 12.00
CA LYS A 225 -7.22 -22.49 12.14
C LYS A 225 -6.05 -22.43 13.11
N ASN A 226 -6.11 -23.14 14.22
CA ASN A 226 -5.10 -23.04 15.28
C ASN A 226 -3.78 -23.69 14.86
N GLU A 227 -3.85 -24.81 14.15
CA GLU A 227 -2.68 -25.46 13.54
C GLU A 227 -2.03 -24.52 12.51
N TRP A 228 -2.84 -23.90 11.67
CA TRP A 228 -2.36 -22.91 10.68
C TRP A 228 -1.72 -21.69 11.34
N LEU A 229 -2.33 -21.10 12.39
CA LEU A 229 -1.75 -19.96 13.12
C LEU A 229 -0.45 -20.36 13.83
N HIS A 230 -0.42 -21.53 14.45
CA HIS A 230 0.79 -22.05 15.10
C HIS A 230 1.95 -22.14 14.11
N ASP A 231 1.74 -22.79 12.97
CA ASP A 231 2.75 -22.96 11.95
C ASP A 231 3.17 -21.63 11.29
N MET A 232 2.23 -20.68 11.11
CA MET A 232 2.55 -19.33 10.64
C MET A 232 3.51 -18.61 11.60
N LEU A 233 3.36 -18.77 12.91
CA LEU A 233 4.25 -18.17 13.89
C LEU A 233 5.65 -18.82 13.86
N LEU A 234 5.74 -20.14 13.65
CA LEU A 234 7.01 -20.84 13.49
C LEU A 234 7.79 -20.39 12.25
N CYS A 235 7.10 -20.05 11.17
CA CYS A 235 7.72 -19.59 9.92
C CYS A 235 8.56 -18.32 10.08
N GLN A 236 8.40 -17.52 11.15
CA GLN A 236 9.21 -16.33 11.38
C GLN A 236 10.71 -16.62 11.42
N THR A 237 11.10 -17.77 11.94
CA THR A 237 12.51 -18.18 12.08
C THR A 237 12.98 -19.09 10.96
N ASN A 238 12.08 -19.87 10.38
CA ASN A 238 12.41 -20.99 9.50
C ASN A 238 12.16 -20.70 8.01
N ALA A 239 11.61 -19.52 7.68
CA ALA A 239 11.32 -19.12 6.32
C ALA A 239 11.87 -17.72 5.99
N ASP A 240 12.09 -17.47 4.70
CA ASP A 240 12.44 -16.14 4.22
C ASP A 240 11.21 -15.34 3.78
N TYR A 241 10.18 -16.03 3.29
CA TYR A 241 8.92 -15.44 2.85
C TYR A 241 7.74 -16.31 3.27
N VAL A 242 6.68 -15.67 3.70
CA VAL A 242 5.43 -16.33 4.10
C VAL A 242 4.24 -15.57 3.52
N GLU A 243 3.38 -16.29 2.81
CA GLU A 243 2.07 -15.79 2.41
C GLU A 243 1.01 -16.72 2.96
N SER A 244 -0.10 -16.16 3.38
CA SER A 244 -1.18 -16.99 3.91
C SER A 244 -2.55 -16.50 3.44
N PHE A 245 -3.45 -17.47 3.26
CA PHE A 245 -4.74 -17.24 2.64
C PHE A 245 -5.81 -18.05 3.34
N CYS A 246 -7.02 -17.48 3.44
CA CYS A 246 -8.22 -18.23 3.74
C CYS A 246 -9.01 -18.41 2.45
N THR A 247 -9.39 -19.63 2.13
CA THR A 247 -10.10 -19.99 0.89
C THR A 247 -11.39 -20.73 1.20
N PRO A 248 -12.55 -20.31 0.63
CA PRO A 248 -13.79 -21.01 0.81
C PRO A 248 -13.93 -22.19 -0.17
N ALA A 249 -14.41 -23.32 0.33
CA ALA A 249 -14.93 -24.39 -0.50
C ALA A 249 -16.44 -24.45 -0.33
N LEU A 250 -17.19 -24.11 -1.37
CA LEU A 250 -18.64 -24.09 -1.34
C LEU A 250 -19.20 -25.49 -1.09
N GLN A 251 -20.02 -25.64 -0.04
CA GLN A 251 -20.59 -26.91 0.38
C GLN A 251 -22.08 -27.04 0.01
N GLY A 252 -22.76 -25.95 -0.21
CA GLY A 252 -24.20 -25.95 -0.51
C GLY A 252 -24.90 -24.65 -0.15
N ALA A 253 -26.22 -24.71 0.00
CA ALA A 253 -27.03 -23.57 0.41
C ALA A 253 -27.95 -23.96 1.57
N LYS A 254 -27.81 -23.30 2.72
CA LYS A 254 -28.64 -23.50 3.92
C LYS A 254 -29.86 -22.56 3.91
N LEU A 255 -30.96 -22.99 4.50
CA LEU A 255 -32.14 -22.15 4.65
C LEU A 255 -31.93 -21.09 5.73
N SER A 256 -32.30 -19.87 5.44
CA SER A 256 -32.27 -18.73 6.35
C SER A 256 -33.59 -17.95 6.25
N PRO A 257 -33.87 -17.01 7.19
CA PRO A 257 -35.04 -16.11 7.08
C PRO A 257 -35.07 -15.28 5.78
N LYS A 258 -33.91 -15.07 5.16
CA LYS A 258 -33.75 -14.34 3.88
C LYS A 258 -33.74 -15.26 2.66
N GLY A 259 -34.09 -16.55 2.82
CA GLY A 259 -34.05 -17.55 1.76
C GLY A 259 -32.83 -18.47 1.88
N ARG A 260 -32.49 -19.14 0.77
CA ARG A 260 -31.33 -20.04 0.73
C ARG A 260 -30.04 -19.24 0.52
N LEU A 261 -29.10 -19.33 1.49
CA LEU A 261 -27.81 -18.68 1.43
C LEU A 261 -26.71 -19.73 1.22
N PRO A 262 -25.73 -19.48 0.35
CA PRO A 262 -24.59 -20.35 0.20
C PRO A 262 -23.80 -20.41 1.51
N PHE A 263 -23.20 -21.58 1.80
CA PHE A 263 -22.24 -21.73 2.89
C PHE A 263 -21.01 -22.51 2.42
N ALA A 264 -19.87 -22.22 3.04
CA ALA A 264 -18.59 -22.80 2.70
C ALA A 264 -17.90 -23.39 3.92
N GLN A 265 -17.11 -24.44 3.69
CA GLN A 265 -16.01 -24.82 4.55
C GLN A 265 -14.82 -23.91 4.20
N TRP A 266 -14.23 -23.29 5.20
CA TRP A 266 -13.00 -22.53 5.00
C TRP A 266 -11.78 -23.42 5.21
N PHE A 267 -10.79 -23.26 4.35
CA PHE A 267 -9.46 -23.84 4.47
C PHE A 267 -8.43 -22.72 4.59
N TYR A 268 -7.32 -23.03 5.21
CA TYR A 268 -6.22 -22.10 5.48
C TYR A 268 -4.98 -22.58 4.76
N ALA A 269 -4.35 -21.70 4.02
CA ALA A 269 -3.15 -22.01 3.25
C ALA A 269 -1.93 -21.21 3.76
N LEU A 270 -0.77 -21.87 3.78
CA LEU A 270 0.53 -21.20 3.90
C LEU A 270 1.37 -21.51 2.66
N HIS A 271 1.91 -20.48 2.07
CA HIS A 271 3.00 -20.60 1.09
C HIS A 271 4.28 -20.19 1.80
N VAL A 272 5.11 -21.17 2.11
CA VAL A 272 6.35 -20.99 2.87
C VAL A 272 7.52 -21.12 1.91
N ALA A 273 8.32 -20.05 1.80
CA ALA A 273 9.40 -20.01 0.83
C ALA A 273 10.76 -19.75 1.50
N VAL A 274 11.76 -20.49 1.04
CA VAL A 274 13.14 -20.46 1.57
C VAL A 274 14.13 -20.28 0.43
N GLU A 275 15.04 -19.34 0.59
CA GLU A 275 16.13 -19.10 -0.36
C GLU A 275 17.20 -20.21 -0.27
N TYR A 276 17.80 -20.57 -1.42
CA TYR A 276 18.90 -21.52 -1.48
C TYR A 276 19.73 -21.35 -2.77
N ASP A 277 20.95 -21.88 -2.80
CA ASP A 277 21.80 -21.92 -4.01
C ASP A 277 21.84 -23.32 -4.64
N ASN A 278 22.47 -24.28 -3.97
CA ASN A 278 22.74 -25.61 -4.52
C ASN A 278 21.88 -26.70 -3.87
N ASN A 279 21.71 -26.63 -2.54
CA ASN A 279 21.00 -27.65 -1.77
C ASN A 279 19.60 -27.13 -1.42
N PRO A 280 18.55 -27.60 -2.09
CA PRO A 280 17.20 -27.16 -1.78
C PRO A 280 16.77 -27.65 -0.38
N PRO A 281 16.13 -26.80 0.44
CA PRO A 281 15.67 -27.19 1.78
C PRO A 281 14.67 -28.33 1.71
N ALA A 282 14.70 -29.23 2.68
CA ALA A 282 13.68 -30.26 2.82
C ALA A 282 12.47 -29.72 3.63
N PHE A 283 11.29 -30.24 3.36
CA PHE A 283 10.08 -29.83 4.10
C PHE A 283 10.21 -30.16 5.62
N SER A 284 10.86 -31.28 5.94
CA SER A 284 11.13 -31.69 7.33
C SER A 284 11.89 -30.63 8.15
N ASP A 285 12.72 -29.82 7.50
CA ASP A 285 13.57 -28.84 8.17
C ASP A 285 12.75 -27.65 8.73
N LEU A 286 11.52 -27.48 8.24
CA LEU A 286 10.63 -26.40 8.67
C LEU A 286 9.88 -26.71 9.98
N GLY A 287 9.74 -28.00 10.35
CA GLY A 287 9.03 -28.42 11.55
C GLY A 287 7.51 -28.19 11.54
N LEU A 288 6.94 -27.91 10.37
CA LEU A 288 5.53 -27.58 10.17
C LEU A 288 4.66 -28.85 10.07
N LYS A 289 3.38 -28.74 10.46
CA LYS A 289 2.43 -29.85 10.51
C LYS A 289 1.14 -29.56 9.75
N PRO A 290 1.19 -29.33 8.43
CA PRO A 290 -0.02 -29.08 7.64
C PRO A 290 -0.88 -30.34 7.53
N TRP A 291 -2.18 -30.16 7.31
CA TRP A 291 -3.06 -31.27 6.89
C TRP A 291 -2.58 -31.90 5.59
N ARG A 292 -2.10 -31.06 4.62
CA ARG A 292 -1.50 -31.52 3.35
C ARG A 292 -0.40 -30.58 2.88
N LEU A 293 0.70 -31.16 2.39
CA LEU A 293 1.62 -30.52 1.46
C LEU A 293 1.04 -30.73 0.06
N LEU A 294 0.54 -29.64 -0.57
CA LEU A 294 -0.11 -29.71 -1.87
C LEU A 294 0.90 -29.77 -3.01
N HIS A 295 1.93 -28.97 -2.93
CA HIS A 295 2.94 -28.81 -3.98
C HIS A 295 4.24 -28.25 -3.43
N THR A 296 5.34 -28.54 -4.12
CA THR A 296 6.66 -27.93 -3.89
C THR A 296 7.19 -27.42 -5.21
N GLN A 297 7.66 -26.19 -5.23
CA GLN A 297 8.14 -25.52 -6.44
C GLN A 297 9.51 -24.90 -6.21
N ASP A 298 10.42 -25.11 -7.16
CA ASP A 298 11.72 -24.44 -7.22
C ASP A 298 11.71 -23.43 -8.37
N GLU A 299 12.19 -22.23 -8.10
CA GLU A 299 12.29 -21.18 -9.11
C GLU A 299 13.46 -20.22 -8.81
N LEU A 300 13.82 -19.39 -9.78
CA LEU A 300 14.81 -18.33 -9.57
C LEU A 300 14.23 -17.24 -8.65
N ILE A 301 15.07 -16.61 -7.84
CA ILE A 301 14.65 -15.51 -6.96
C ILE A 301 13.93 -14.39 -7.72
N HIS A 302 14.37 -14.04 -8.92
CA HIS A 302 13.69 -13.06 -9.77
C HIS A 302 12.26 -13.49 -10.08
N SER A 303 12.04 -14.72 -10.53
CA SER A 303 10.70 -15.26 -10.84
C SER A 303 9.80 -15.22 -9.59
N TYR A 304 10.33 -15.66 -8.46
CA TYR A 304 9.61 -15.67 -7.19
C TYR A 304 9.15 -14.26 -6.77
N LEU A 305 10.01 -13.26 -6.87
CA LEU A 305 9.67 -11.88 -6.50
C LEU A 305 8.59 -11.27 -7.40
N HIS A 306 8.50 -11.72 -8.65
CA HIS A 306 7.49 -11.33 -9.65
C HIS A 306 6.27 -12.26 -9.74
N ARG A 307 6.11 -13.23 -8.82
CA ARG A 307 5.06 -14.27 -8.88
C ARG A 307 3.63 -13.76 -8.98
N HIS A 308 3.36 -12.53 -8.49
CA HIS A 308 2.04 -11.92 -8.53
C HIS A 308 1.72 -11.17 -9.84
N ASP A 309 2.71 -10.95 -10.71
CA ASP A 309 2.50 -10.22 -11.98
C ASP A 309 1.49 -10.93 -12.88
N SER A 310 1.48 -12.25 -12.89
CA SER A 310 0.51 -13.07 -13.63
C SER A 310 -0.94 -12.80 -13.21
N ARG A 311 -1.19 -12.59 -11.90
CA ARG A 311 -2.53 -12.26 -11.37
C ARG A 311 -2.98 -10.88 -11.84
N PHE A 312 -2.13 -9.86 -11.73
CA PHE A 312 -2.47 -8.51 -12.18
C PHE A 312 -2.66 -8.45 -13.70
N ASN A 313 -1.84 -9.19 -14.45
CA ASN A 313 -2.02 -9.31 -15.90
C ASN A 313 -3.34 -10.01 -16.25
N ALA A 314 -3.72 -11.08 -15.57
CA ALA A 314 -5.01 -11.73 -15.74
C ALA A 314 -6.19 -10.78 -15.45
N MET A 315 -6.13 -9.97 -14.40
CA MET A 315 -7.15 -8.96 -14.12
C MET A 315 -7.31 -7.96 -15.27
N LYS A 316 -6.19 -7.52 -15.88
CA LYS A 316 -6.22 -6.64 -17.06
C LYS A 316 -6.82 -7.33 -18.28
N MET A 317 -6.37 -8.56 -18.57
CA MET A 317 -6.85 -9.32 -19.72
C MET A 317 -8.34 -9.67 -19.65
N ASN A 318 -8.86 -9.91 -18.46
CA ASN A 318 -10.27 -10.28 -18.22
C ASN A 318 -11.19 -9.05 -17.98
N GLY A 319 -10.69 -7.82 -18.14
CA GLY A 319 -11.45 -6.60 -17.91
C GLY A 319 -11.75 -6.31 -16.44
N GLN A 320 -11.27 -7.12 -15.51
CA GLN A 320 -11.46 -6.92 -14.07
C GLN A 320 -10.78 -5.65 -13.56
N TRP A 321 -9.66 -5.26 -14.20
CA TRP A 321 -8.94 -4.02 -13.87
C TRP A 321 -9.79 -2.76 -14.02
N GLU A 322 -10.80 -2.79 -14.90
CA GLU A 322 -11.69 -1.67 -15.16
C GLU A 322 -12.90 -1.61 -14.22
N LEU A 323 -13.06 -2.59 -13.35
CA LEU A 323 -14.11 -2.63 -12.32
C LEU A 323 -13.70 -1.84 -11.07
N GLN A 324 -14.59 -1.77 -10.08
CA GLN A 324 -14.35 -1.11 -8.80
C GLN A 324 -13.66 -2.04 -7.81
N HIS A 325 -12.67 -1.53 -7.05
CA HIS A 325 -11.84 -2.31 -6.14
C HIS A 325 -11.91 -1.79 -4.68
N PRO A 326 -13.01 -1.98 -3.98
CA PRO A 326 -13.11 -1.64 -2.56
C PRO A 326 -12.41 -2.70 -1.71
N TRP A 327 -11.09 -2.71 -1.69
CA TRP A 327 -10.33 -3.65 -0.87
C TRP A 327 -10.33 -3.24 0.59
N TYR A 328 -10.68 -4.17 1.45
CA TYR A 328 -10.55 -3.98 2.90
C TYR A 328 -9.16 -4.39 3.36
N GLU A 329 -8.46 -3.50 4.00
CA GLU A 329 -7.12 -3.73 4.53
C GLU A 329 -7.02 -3.15 5.94
N CYS A 330 -6.70 -4.01 6.91
CA CYS A 330 -6.64 -3.64 8.32
C CYS A 330 -5.52 -4.41 9.04
N PHE A 331 -4.75 -3.74 9.86
CA PHE A 331 -3.84 -4.38 10.81
C PHE A 331 -4.63 -4.70 12.07
N ILE A 332 -4.55 -5.96 12.52
CA ILE A 332 -5.25 -6.49 13.67
C ILE A 332 -4.29 -7.20 14.62
N SER A 333 -4.66 -7.29 15.89
CA SER A 333 -3.91 -8.07 16.88
C SER A 333 -4.22 -9.56 16.80
N GLY A 334 -3.36 -10.40 17.38
CA GLY A 334 -3.62 -11.83 17.51
C GLY A 334 -4.94 -12.16 18.21
N ALA A 335 -5.30 -11.39 19.24
CA ALA A 335 -6.57 -11.56 19.94
C ALA A 335 -7.79 -11.31 19.03
N GLN A 336 -7.71 -10.31 18.14
CA GLN A 336 -8.78 -10.05 17.17
C GLN A 336 -8.87 -11.17 16.11
N LEU A 337 -7.76 -11.83 15.81
CA LEU A 337 -7.70 -12.94 14.87
C LEU A 337 -8.33 -14.24 15.40
N GLU A 338 -8.51 -14.36 16.73
CA GLU A 338 -9.21 -15.52 17.33
C GLU A 338 -10.62 -15.70 16.76
N ASN A 339 -11.30 -14.61 16.40
CA ASN A 339 -12.65 -14.61 15.83
C ASN A 339 -12.66 -14.75 14.29
N LEU A 340 -11.56 -15.15 13.66
CA LEU A 340 -11.43 -15.21 12.20
C LEU A 340 -12.54 -16.04 11.54
N GLU A 341 -12.95 -17.17 12.12
CA GLU A 341 -14.00 -18.03 11.55
C GLU A 341 -15.35 -17.33 11.48
N GLU A 342 -15.72 -16.55 12.52
CA GLU A 342 -16.93 -15.75 12.53
C GLU A 342 -16.89 -14.67 11.45
N ILE A 343 -15.72 -14.02 11.29
CA ILE A 343 -15.48 -13.02 10.26
C ILE A 343 -15.66 -13.65 8.87
N LEU A 344 -15.02 -14.78 8.62
CA LEU A 344 -15.11 -15.49 7.35
C LEU A 344 -16.55 -15.94 7.06
N ALA A 345 -17.32 -16.32 8.08
CA ALA A 345 -18.73 -16.70 7.94
C ALA A 345 -19.65 -15.52 7.51
N THR A 346 -19.22 -14.28 7.77
CA THR A 346 -19.99 -13.07 7.38
C THR A 346 -19.64 -12.56 5.98
N LEU A 347 -18.51 -12.99 5.41
CA LEU A 347 -18.06 -12.52 4.10
C LEU A 347 -18.90 -13.12 2.97
N PRO A 348 -19.46 -12.30 2.08
CA PRO A 348 -20.12 -12.79 0.89
C PRO A 348 -19.14 -13.53 -0.02
N LEU A 349 -19.43 -14.80 -0.32
CA LEU A 349 -18.51 -15.71 -1.04
C LEU A 349 -18.19 -15.25 -2.46
N HIS A 350 -19.04 -14.44 -3.08
CA HIS A 350 -18.89 -13.99 -4.45
C HIS A 350 -17.84 -12.91 -4.65
N TYR A 351 -17.38 -12.22 -3.60
CA TYR A 351 -16.30 -11.23 -3.71
C TYR A 351 -15.13 -11.43 -2.76
N ALA A 352 -15.25 -12.31 -1.79
CA ALA A 352 -14.14 -12.66 -0.90
C ALA A 352 -13.21 -13.71 -1.55
N THR A 353 -12.70 -13.42 -2.74
CA THR A 353 -11.90 -14.40 -3.50
C THR A 353 -10.51 -14.63 -2.91
N VAL A 354 -9.96 -13.64 -2.21
CA VAL A 354 -8.67 -13.76 -1.53
C VAL A 354 -8.77 -13.03 -0.19
N VAL A 355 -8.66 -13.78 0.88
CA VAL A 355 -8.51 -13.26 2.24
C VAL A 355 -7.10 -13.58 2.71
N HIS A 356 -6.24 -12.57 2.70
CA HIS A 356 -4.89 -12.70 3.24
C HIS A 356 -4.89 -12.42 4.74
N VAL A 357 -4.10 -13.18 5.47
CA VAL A 357 -3.78 -12.93 6.87
C VAL A 357 -2.26 -13.05 7.01
N ALA A 358 -1.56 -11.96 6.84
CA ALA A 358 -0.10 -11.95 6.87
C ALA A 358 0.41 -11.45 8.22
N ARG A 359 1.26 -12.25 8.89
CA ARG A 359 1.94 -11.80 10.10
C ARG A 359 2.94 -10.68 9.77
N ILE A 360 2.97 -9.66 10.64
CA ILE A 360 3.92 -8.56 10.55
C ILE A 360 4.85 -8.64 11.76
N ALA A 361 6.14 -8.81 11.55
CA ALA A 361 7.10 -8.65 12.63
C ALA A 361 7.01 -7.23 13.17
N SER A 362 7.01 -7.08 14.49
CA SER A 362 6.94 -5.78 15.14
C SER A 362 8.32 -5.12 15.14
N PRO A 363 8.68 -4.30 14.16
CA PRO A 363 9.79 -3.38 14.28
C PRO A 363 9.35 -2.17 15.08
N SER A 364 10.29 -1.38 15.52
CA SER A 364 9.98 -0.04 16.02
C SER A 364 9.16 0.71 14.97
N PRO A 365 8.02 1.31 15.32
CA PRO A 365 7.18 2.02 14.37
C PRO A 365 8.00 3.13 13.71
N THR A 366 8.10 3.07 12.38
CA THR A 366 8.77 4.09 11.59
C THR A 366 7.69 4.94 10.92
N GLY A 367 7.69 6.21 11.19
CA GLY A 367 6.74 7.14 10.58
C GLY A 367 5.32 7.01 11.10
N PHE A 368 4.36 7.31 10.22
CA PHE A 368 2.93 7.31 10.54
C PHE A 368 2.20 6.04 10.12
N LEU A 369 2.89 4.98 9.74
CA LEU A 369 2.25 3.66 9.62
C LEU A 369 1.76 3.23 11.01
N GLN A 370 0.45 3.13 11.16
CA GLN A 370 -0.17 2.71 12.43
C GLN A 370 -0.34 1.20 12.46
N LEU A 371 0.08 0.59 13.55
CA LEU A 371 -0.09 -0.84 13.85
C LEU A 371 -0.79 -0.99 15.20
N PRO A 372 -1.59 -2.06 15.43
CA PRO A 372 -2.17 -2.36 16.73
C PRO A 372 -1.08 -2.53 17.80
N LYS A 373 -1.42 -2.26 19.05
CA LYS A 373 -0.57 -2.57 20.19
C LYS A 373 -0.55 -4.08 20.43
N GLY A 374 0.60 -4.66 20.76
CA GLY A 374 0.76 -6.09 21.06
C GLY A 374 1.95 -6.74 20.38
N LYS A 375 2.14 -8.04 20.64
CA LYS A 375 3.28 -8.80 20.09
C LYS A 375 3.01 -9.41 18.73
N ASP A 376 1.79 -9.89 18.53
CA ASP A 376 1.39 -10.58 17.31
C ASP A 376 0.45 -9.67 16.53
N ILE A 377 0.96 -9.16 15.41
CA ILE A 377 0.26 -8.23 14.53
C ILE A 377 0.07 -8.94 13.19
N PHE A 378 -1.12 -8.79 12.63
CA PHE A 378 -1.48 -9.38 11.35
C PHE A 378 -2.09 -8.33 10.43
N ALA A 379 -1.76 -8.38 9.15
CA ALA A 379 -2.47 -7.67 8.11
C ALA A 379 -3.60 -8.57 7.60
N LEU A 380 -4.84 -8.19 7.86
CA LEU A 380 -6.03 -8.79 7.26
C LEU A 380 -6.40 -8.01 6.01
N MET A 381 -6.38 -8.67 4.86
CA MET A 381 -6.66 -8.06 3.57
C MET A 381 -7.70 -8.87 2.81
N ILE A 382 -8.84 -8.26 2.51
CA ILE A 382 -9.91 -8.86 1.72
C ILE A 382 -9.89 -8.20 0.34
N LEU A 383 -9.34 -8.93 -0.62
CA LEU A 383 -9.05 -8.44 -1.95
C LEU A 383 -10.01 -9.09 -2.96
N ASN A 384 -10.87 -8.28 -3.56
CA ASN A 384 -11.72 -8.72 -4.67
C ASN A 384 -11.03 -8.50 -6.02
N PRO A 385 -11.40 -9.25 -7.07
CA PRO A 385 -10.81 -9.11 -8.40
C PRO A 385 -11.33 -7.91 -9.19
N GLY A 386 -12.14 -7.07 -8.58
CA GLY A 386 -12.95 -6.03 -9.16
C GLY A 386 -14.43 -6.40 -9.12
N LEU A 387 -15.27 -5.47 -8.69
CA LEU A 387 -16.70 -5.67 -8.50
C LEU A 387 -17.53 -4.84 -9.49
N PRO A 388 -18.54 -5.44 -10.14
CA PRO A 388 -19.53 -4.68 -10.88
C PRO A 388 -20.35 -3.81 -9.92
N LYS A 389 -20.86 -2.67 -10.41
CA LYS A 389 -21.60 -1.68 -9.62
C LYS A 389 -22.73 -2.27 -8.76
N ALA A 390 -23.41 -3.31 -9.24
CA ALA A 390 -24.49 -3.95 -8.51
C ALA A 390 -24.07 -4.61 -7.18
N LEU A 391 -22.80 -5.00 -7.03
CA LEU A 391 -22.28 -5.67 -5.83
C LEU A 391 -21.63 -4.69 -4.84
N ILE A 392 -21.39 -3.44 -5.25
CA ILE A 392 -20.72 -2.43 -4.42
C ILE A 392 -21.47 -2.15 -3.11
N PRO A 393 -22.80 -1.91 -3.08
CA PRO A 393 -23.52 -1.62 -1.83
C PRO A 393 -23.31 -2.70 -0.77
N SER A 394 -23.42 -3.97 -1.15
CA SER A 394 -23.22 -5.11 -0.23
C SER A 394 -21.77 -5.19 0.27
N CYS A 395 -20.79 -4.88 -0.59
CA CYS A 395 -19.39 -4.84 -0.19
C CYS A 395 -19.11 -3.71 0.81
N LEU A 396 -19.67 -2.52 0.58
CA LEU A 396 -19.51 -1.38 1.50
C LEU A 396 -20.14 -1.64 2.87
N GLU A 397 -21.30 -2.32 2.92
CA GLU A 397 -21.90 -2.76 4.19
C GLU A 397 -20.96 -3.73 4.94
N THR A 398 -20.35 -4.68 4.24
CA THR A 398 -19.37 -5.59 4.84
C THR A 398 -18.16 -4.82 5.39
N ILE A 399 -17.63 -3.83 4.66
CA ILE A 399 -16.54 -2.99 5.12
C ILE A 399 -16.92 -2.25 6.41
N LYS A 400 -18.12 -1.64 6.47
CA LYS A 400 -18.61 -0.97 7.68
C LYS A 400 -18.75 -1.94 8.86
N HIS A 401 -19.19 -3.16 8.61
CA HIS A 401 -19.27 -4.18 9.65
C HIS A 401 -17.89 -4.57 10.18
N LEU A 402 -16.92 -4.77 9.31
CA LEU A 402 -15.53 -5.08 9.70
C LEU A 402 -14.88 -3.92 10.47
N ASP A 403 -15.13 -2.66 10.09
CA ASP A 403 -14.67 -1.50 10.83
C ASP A 403 -15.28 -1.43 12.24
N ALA A 404 -16.58 -1.67 12.36
CA ALA A 404 -17.25 -1.71 13.66
C ALA A 404 -16.72 -2.84 14.57
N LEU A 405 -16.21 -3.93 13.97
CA LEU A 405 -15.62 -5.03 14.71
C LEU A 405 -14.18 -4.73 15.16
N PHE A 406 -13.33 -4.19 14.27
CA PHE A 406 -11.89 -4.11 14.52
C PHE A 406 -11.42 -2.79 15.11
N LEU A 407 -11.95 -1.64 14.65
CA LEU A 407 -11.43 -0.34 15.03
C LEU A 407 -11.62 -0.02 16.52
N PRO A 408 -12.78 -0.31 17.18
CA PRO A 408 -12.95 -0.08 18.60
C PRO A 408 -12.03 -0.93 19.48
N GLN A 409 -11.50 -2.03 18.95
CA GLN A 409 -10.58 -2.93 19.64
C GLN A 409 -9.10 -2.62 19.31
N GLY A 410 -8.81 -1.46 18.74
CA GLY A 410 -7.45 -1.02 18.41
C GLY A 410 -6.92 -1.48 17.05
N GLY A 411 -7.75 -2.09 16.20
CA GLY A 411 -7.40 -2.35 14.80
C GLY A 411 -7.06 -1.07 14.05
N LYS A 412 -6.16 -1.13 13.07
CA LYS A 412 -5.70 0.05 12.31
C LYS A 412 -5.90 -0.19 10.81
N ARG A 413 -6.70 0.66 10.16
CA ARG A 413 -6.84 0.57 8.70
C ARG A 413 -5.50 0.80 8.01
N TYR A 414 -5.17 -0.04 7.05
CA TYR A 414 -4.04 0.24 6.17
C TYR A 414 -4.48 1.26 5.12
N LEU A 415 -3.86 2.45 5.17
CA LEU A 415 -4.33 3.62 4.43
C LEU A 415 -4.09 3.56 2.89
N SER A 416 -3.67 2.41 2.37
CA SER A 416 -3.63 2.15 0.92
C SER A 416 -4.96 1.61 0.40
N GLY A 417 -5.73 0.93 1.25
CA GLY A 417 -7.02 0.33 0.94
C GLY A 417 -8.18 1.33 0.82
N TYR A 418 -9.36 0.80 0.58
CA TYR A 418 -10.59 1.60 0.56
C TYR A 418 -11.10 1.84 1.99
N LEU A 419 -11.22 3.09 2.39
CA LEU A 419 -11.54 3.49 3.77
C LEU A 419 -13.04 3.75 4.01
N GLY A 420 -13.89 3.48 3.05
CA GLY A 420 -15.34 3.76 3.16
C GLY A 420 -15.68 5.21 2.80
N ASP A 421 -16.71 5.74 3.44
CA ASP A 421 -17.06 7.16 3.34
C ASP A 421 -15.88 8.01 3.85
N ALA A 422 -15.76 9.26 3.38
CA ALA A 422 -14.64 10.12 3.71
C ALA A 422 -14.38 10.14 5.23
N PRO A 423 -13.17 9.76 5.67
CA PRO A 423 -12.85 9.71 7.10
C PRO A 423 -13.00 11.08 7.73
N ASP A 424 -13.71 11.14 8.85
CA ASP A 424 -13.87 12.34 9.64
C ASP A 424 -12.76 12.51 10.70
N LYS A 425 -12.82 13.59 11.46
CA LYS A 425 -11.88 13.86 12.55
C LYS A 425 -11.85 12.72 13.58
N HIS A 426 -12.99 12.12 13.88
CA HIS A 426 -13.08 11.03 14.85
C HIS A 426 -12.35 9.79 14.38
N PHE A 427 -12.49 9.43 13.10
CA PHE A 427 -11.72 8.35 12.49
C PHE A 427 -10.21 8.58 12.63
N TRP A 428 -9.71 9.79 12.33
CA TRP A 428 -8.29 10.11 12.43
C TRP A 428 -7.77 10.08 13.87
N GLN A 429 -8.57 10.53 14.83
CA GLN A 429 -8.24 10.43 16.26
C GLN A 429 -8.12 8.97 16.72
N LEU A 430 -9.04 8.09 16.30
CA LEU A 430 -8.97 6.65 16.57
C LEU A 430 -7.80 5.97 15.86
N HIS A 431 -7.51 6.40 14.63
CA HIS A 431 -6.44 5.81 13.84
C HIS A 431 -5.05 6.12 14.42
N PHE A 432 -4.79 7.40 14.74
CA PHE A 432 -3.49 7.86 15.22
C PHE A 432 -3.35 7.83 16.76
N GLU A 433 -4.44 7.75 17.52
CA GLU A 433 -4.45 7.72 18.99
C GLU A 433 -3.57 8.83 19.61
N ASP A 434 -2.58 8.42 20.43
CA ASP A 434 -1.60 9.29 21.08
C ASP A 434 -0.68 10.06 20.12
N ARG A 435 -0.65 9.67 18.84
CA ARG A 435 0.10 10.35 17.78
C ARG A 435 -0.71 11.35 16.95
N TYR A 436 -2.01 11.52 17.27
CA TYR A 436 -2.87 12.40 16.49
C TYR A 436 -2.42 13.86 16.55
N ASP A 437 -2.04 14.33 17.72
CA ASP A 437 -1.58 15.72 17.90
C ASP A 437 -0.26 15.97 17.18
N ASP A 438 0.68 15.02 17.22
CA ASP A 438 1.93 15.07 16.43
C ASP A 438 1.62 15.14 14.93
N TRP A 439 0.65 14.33 14.46
CA TRP A 439 0.26 14.30 13.05
C TRP A 439 -0.31 15.65 12.58
N VAL A 440 -1.08 16.33 13.42
CA VAL A 440 -1.61 17.68 13.15
C VAL A 440 -0.49 18.74 13.21
N GLN A 441 0.31 18.75 14.29
CA GLN A 441 1.37 19.74 14.49
C GLN A 441 2.46 19.67 13.42
N LEU A 442 2.87 18.47 13.01
CA LEU A 442 3.87 18.32 11.94
C LEU A 442 3.31 18.80 10.58
N LYS A 443 2.01 18.65 10.34
CA LYS A 443 1.38 19.22 9.13
C LYS A 443 1.47 20.74 9.15
N GLU A 444 1.11 21.38 10.27
CA GLU A 444 1.23 22.84 10.44
C GLU A 444 2.68 23.32 10.31
N GLN A 445 3.64 22.54 10.81
CA GLN A 445 5.05 22.86 10.73
C GLN A 445 5.62 22.77 9.32
N TYR A 446 5.34 21.68 8.58
CA TYR A 446 5.99 21.39 7.30
C TYR A 446 5.19 21.85 6.07
N ASP A 447 3.91 22.05 6.22
CA ASP A 447 3.04 22.58 5.16
C ASP A 447 1.99 23.54 5.76
N PRO A 448 2.41 24.70 6.27
CA PRO A 448 1.52 25.66 6.95
C PRO A 448 0.46 26.26 6.01
N GLN A 449 0.67 26.25 4.71
CA GLN A 449 -0.31 26.69 3.72
C GLN A 449 -1.22 25.54 3.26
N ASN A 450 -0.99 24.33 3.76
CA ASN A 450 -1.74 23.12 3.42
C ASN A 450 -1.87 22.91 1.90
N ILE A 451 -0.78 23.08 1.17
CA ILE A 451 -0.79 22.89 -0.30
C ILE A 451 -0.81 21.40 -0.69
N PHE A 452 -0.17 20.51 0.11
CA PHE A 452 -0.20 19.09 -0.14
C PHE A 452 -1.49 18.48 0.44
N CYS A 453 -2.46 18.25 -0.42
CA CYS A 453 -3.76 17.71 -0.05
C CYS A 453 -4.28 16.75 -1.13
N SER A 454 -5.32 16.00 -0.81
CA SER A 454 -6.00 15.08 -1.73
C SER A 454 -7.47 14.97 -1.35
N VAL A 455 -8.26 14.25 -2.14
CA VAL A 455 -9.66 13.98 -1.79
C VAL A 455 -9.78 13.31 -0.42
N LEU A 456 -8.85 12.43 -0.07
CA LEU A 456 -8.82 11.79 1.26
C LEU A 456 -8.44 12.76 2.37
N TYR A 457 -7.58 13.73 2.08
CA TYR A 457 -7.05 14.72 3.02
C TYR A 457 -7.27 16.13 2.49
N PRO A 458 -8.52 16.62 2.51
CA PRO A 458 -8.84 17.93 1.95
C PRO A 458 -8.36 19.11 2.82
N GLU A 459 -8.01 18.86 4.09
CA GLU A 459 -7.59 19.86 5.09
C GLU A 459 -6.17 19.62 5.60
#